data_4098b7537b14da4d7f7a378ecf57f4b5
#
_entry.id   4098b7537b14da4d7f7a378ecf57f4b5
#
_cell.length_a   1.000
_cell.length_b   1.000
_cell.length_c   1.000
_cell.angle_alpha   90.00
_cell.angle_beta   90.00
_cell.angle_gamma   90.00
#
_symmetry.space_group_name_H-M   'P 1'
#
loop_
_entity.id
_entity.type
_entity.pdbx_description
1 polymer ?
#
loop_
_entity_poly.entity_id
_entity_poly.type
_entity_poly.pdbx_seq_one_letter_code
_entity_poly.pdbx_strand_id
1 'polypeptide(L)'
;MRLMQAETTLNCDVLVIGGGATGAGVLFDLSQRGLRVILAEQNDVATGTSGRYHGLLHSGGRYAVRDPESARECIEENWIVRRIAPHTIEDTGGWFAAFPPDDPDYIPRWLEGCKAVGIPTEPVSLAQALREEPHLNPKAYAIYRVPDAACDSFELIHTLTEAAAALGGVTLNYHRVCAIEKAGGKVIGALLENRRTGGLVRVHASAIVNAAGPWAGEVAKLAGADIHMTHDRGVMVAMNVRWVNTIINRLATPGDGDILVPVGTVCVIGTTSVVVERPDDVDIPAHEVTQMLDAGEVMIPDFRKARALRAWAGVRPLYDPPDKREGEAEGGVGEDGRFITRSFRALSHADVGAEGMLSIVGGKLTTYRQMAEKISDEVCAYLGVQAPCRTAETPLPKPTWFGGSGRKLHTLTHRLHQLEHAPTHNNLICECEIVTRSQLETAIRASGEGVSLDDLRRDLRLGMGPCQAGFCGYRAAGVLGETAQLPPAKSIAALSAFIEERFRGNRPLLWGHQLRQALLDEMIYRRALGVPTPQPEAHAAD
;
A
#
# COMPACT_ATOMS: atom_id res chain seq x y z
N MET A 1 28.88 -23.68 -10.37
CA MET A 1 28.27 -22.68 -9.44
C MET A 1 29.43 -21.99 -8.73
N ARG A 2 29.82 -20.76 -9.15
CA ARG A 2 30.85 -19.97 -8.43
C ARG A 2 30.24 -19.64 -7.05
N LEU A 3 30.92 -20.03 -5.97
CA LEU A 3 30.65 -19.54 -4.62
C LEU A 3 30.86 -18.01 -4.65
N MET A 4 29.74 -17.26 -4.78
CA MET A 4 29.78 -15.80 -4.65
C MET A 4 30.09 -15.51 -3.17
N GLN A 5 31.27 -14.95 -2.89
CA GLN A 5 31.61 -14.52 -1.54
C GLN A 5 30.78 -13.29 -1.17
N ALA A 6 30.14 -13.32 -0.02
CA ALA A 6 29.44 -12.14 0.50
C ALA A 6 30.47 -11.07 0.87
N GLU A 7 30.25 -9.84 0.38
CA GLU A 7 31.14 -8.70 0.67
C GLU A 7 30.95 -8.16 2.08
N THR A 8 29.73 -8.30 2.65
CA THR A 8 29.36 -7.80 3.97
C THR A 8 28.58 -8.86 4.74
N THR A 9 28.84 -8.95 6.05
CA THR A 9 28.09 -9.83 6.97
C THR A 9 27.44 -9.00 8.07
N LEU A 10 26.12 -9.22 8.29
CA LEU A 10 25.33 -8.60 9.34
C LEU A 10 24.79 -9.66 10.29
N ASN A 11 24.48 -9.28 11.53
CA ASN A 11 23.93 -10.17 12.53
C ASN A 11 22.69 -9.55 13.20
N CYS A 12 21.64 -10.35 13.35
CA CYS A 12 20.42 -9.96 14.05
C CYS A 12 19.82 -11.16 14.80
N ASP A 13 18.82 -10.91 15.61
CA ASP A 13 18.03 -11.98 16.24
C ASP A 13 16.96 -12.45 15.26
N VAL A 14 16.33 -11.51 14.51
CA VAL A 14 15.27 -11.79 13.54
C VAL A 14 15.51 -11.05 12.24
N LEU A 15 15.45 -11.78 11.12
CA LEU A 15 15.38 -11.23 9.77
C LEU A 15 13.91 -11.22 9.29
N VAL A 16 13.38 -10.05 8.95
CA VAL A 16 12.06 -9.88 8.35
C VAL A 16 12.22 -9.69 6.84
N ILE A 17 11.49 -10.45 6.03
CA ILE A 17 11.52 -10.39 4.57
C ILE A 17 10.23 -9.75 4.06
N GLY A 18 10.36 -8.58 3.42
CA GLY A 18 9.26 -7.81 2.84
C GLY A 18 8.93 -6.53 3.59
N GLY A 19 9.04 -5.38 2.91
CA GLY A 19 8.81 -4.01 3.42
C GLY A 19 7.39 -3.49 3.19
N GLY A 20 6.37 -4.36 3.19
CA GLY A 20 4.96 -3.97 3.23
C GLY A 20 4.51 -3.60 4.64
N ALA A 21 3.21 -3.27 4.80
CA ALA A 21 2.66 -2.86 6.09
C ALA A 21 2.86 -3.91 7.19
N THR A 22 2.69 -5.20 6.87
CA THR A 22 2.89 -6.29 7.82
C THR A 22 4.36 -6.40 8.24
N GLY A 23 5.30 -6.41 7.29
CA GLY A 23 6.73 -6.52 7.62
C GLY A 23 7.25 -5.31 8.40
N ALA A 24 6.83 -4.09 8.06
CA ALA A 24 7.15 -2.89 8.82
C ALA A 24 6.55 -2.95 10.25
N GLY A 25 5.32 -3.48 10.39
CA GLY A 25 4.71 -3.74 11.68
C GLY A 25 5.49 -4.75 12.53
N VAL A 26 5.97 -5.85 11.91
CA VAL A 26 6.80 -6.86 12.57
C VAL A 26 8.15 -6.27 13.00
N LEU A 27 8.80 -5.49 12.12
CA LEU A 27 10.04 -4.79 12.45
C LEU A 27 9.85 -3.92 13.68
N PHE A 28 8.77 -3.12 13.72
CA PHE A 28 8.48 -2.23 14.85
C PHE A 28 8.15 -2.99 16.13
N ASP A 29 7.27 -4.00 16.08
CA ASP A 29 6.86 -4.75 17.26
C ASP A 29 8.03 -5.52 17.89
N LEU A 30 8.81 -6.26 17.10
CA LEU A 30 9.98 -7.00 17.59
C LEU A 30 11.07 -6.06 18.12
N SER A 31 11.27 -4.88 17.49
CA SER A 31 12.19 -3.87 18.02
C SER A 31 11.72 -3.31 19.37
N GLN A 32 10.41 -3.11 19.56
CA GLN A 32 9.84 -2.72 20.87
C GLN A 32 10.03 -3.80 21.94
N ARG A 33 10.06 -5.07 21.54
CA ARG A 33 10.32 -6.20 22.44
C ARG A 33 11.80 -6.40 22.76
N GLY A 34 12.68 -5.50 22.25
CA GLY A 34 14.12 -5.47 22.54
C GLY A 34 14.97 -6.41 21.70
N LEU A 35 14.44 -6.95 20.61
CA LEU A 35 15.18 -7.79 19.68
C LEU A 35 15.92 -6.94 18.64
N ARG A 36 17.08 -7.42 18.18
CA ARG A 36 17.81 -6.86 17.04
C ARG A 36 17.16 -7.37 15.76
N VAL A 37 16.51 -6.49 15.01
CA VAL A 37 15.74 -6.85 13.83
C VAL A 37 16.31 -6.18 12.60
N ILE A 38 16.46 -6.95 11.52
CA ILE A 38 16.76 -6.45 10.18
C ILE A 38 15.56 -6.77 9.27
N LEU A 39 15.05 -5.78 8.55
CA LEU A 39 14.05 -5.95 7.50
C LEU A 39 14.76 -5.83 6.15
N ALA A 40 14.58 -6.82 5.27
CA ALA A 40 15.06 -6.80 3.89
C ALA A 40 13.88 -6.62 2.93
N GLU A 41 13.96 -5.57 2.08
CA GLU A 41 12.99 -5.28 1.03
C GLU A 41 13.72 -5.19 -0.32
N GLN A 42 13.19 -5.90 -1.33
CA GLN A 42 13.83 -5.97 -2.65
C GLN A 42 13.79 -4.66 -3.45
N ASN A 43 12.90 -3.75 -3.09
CA ASN A 43 12.77 -2.41 -3.66
C ASN A 43 12.85 -1.38 -2.51
N ASP A 44 12.12 -0.27 -2.64
CA ASP A 44 11.80 0.59 -1.51
C ASP A 44 10.58 0.04 -0.76
N VAL A 45 10.41 0.42 0.51
CA VAL A 45 9.23 0.02 1.29
C VAL A 45 7.92 0.48 0.62
N ALA A 46 6.83 -0.21 0.91
CA ALA A 46 5.50 0.08 0.37
C ALA A 46 5.35 -0.02 -1.16
N THR A 47 6.25 -0.68 -1.89
CA THR A 47 6.14 -0.82 -3.36
C THR A 47 5.23 -1.95 -3.80
N GLY A 48 4.96 -2.93 -2.93
CA GLY A 48 4.04 -4.05 -3.18
C GLY A 48 2.56 -3.67 -2.99
N THR A 49 1.74 -4.63 -2.59
CA THR A 49 0.28 -4.48 -2.41
C THR A 49 -0.08 -3.32 -1.48
N SER A 50 0.71 -3.07 -0.44
CA SER A 50 0.48 -2.00 0.54
C SER A 50 0.50 -0.60 -0.08
N GLY A 51 1.27 -0.37 -1.15
CA GLY A 51 1.29 0.90 -1.88
C GLY A 51 0.40 0.93 -3.12
N ARG A 52 -0.33 -0.18 -3.40
CA ARG A 52 -1.13 -0.35 -4.62
C ARG A 52 -2.60 -0.66 -4.31
N TYR A 53 -3.15 -0.06 -3.27
CA TYR A 53 -4.56 -0.16 -2.90
C TYR A 53 -5.30 1.17 -3.10
N HIS A 54 -6.59 1.22 -2.80
CA HIS A 54 -7.42 2.42 -3.03
C HIS A 54 -7.39 3.45 -1.89
N GLY A 55 -6.68 3.19 -0.78
CA GLY A 55 -6.57 4.13 0.33
C GLY A 55 -7.57 3.95 1.48
N LEU A 56 -8.33 2.86 1.53
CA LEU A 56 -9.37 2.64 2.55
C LEU A 56 -8.81 1.97 3.82
N LEU A 57 -9.08 2.57 4.98
CA LEU A 57 -9.06 1.93 6.29
C LEU A 57 -10.47 1.41 6.58
N HIS A 58 -10.65 0.10 6.45
CA HIS A 58 -11.96 -0.54 6.53
C HIS A 58 -12.57 -0.53 7.93
N SER A 59 -13.88 -0.25 8.01
CA SER A 59 -14.71 -0.62 9.18
C SER A 59 -15.05 -2.12 9.23
N GLY A 60 -14.88 -2.83 8.12
CA GLY A 60 -15.29 -4.23 7.97
C GLY A 60 -16.66 -4.45 7.33
N GLY A 61 -17.44 -3.40 7.11
CA GLY A 61 -18.81 -3.51 6.58
C GLY A 61 -18.95 -4.33 5.30
N ARG A 62 -17.93 -4.29 4.42
CA ARG A 62 -17.90 -5.10 3.19
C ARG A 62 -17.88 -6.61 3.47
N TYR A 63 -17.38 -7.04 4.62
CA TYR A 63 -17.19 -8.44 4.98
C TYR A 63 -18.30 -8.97 5.91
N ALA A 64 -19.12 -8.10 6.49
CA ALA A 64 -20.05 -8.40 7.58
C ALA A 64 -21.00 -9.58 7.31
N VAL A 65 -21.39 -9.83 6.04
CA VAL A 65 -22.31 -10.92 5.67
C VAL A 65 -21.58 -12.23 5.38
N ARG A 66 -20.44 -12.17 4.67
CA ARG A 66 -19.77 -13.38 4.13
C ARG A 66 -18.56 -13.83 4.93
N ASP A 67 -17.87 -12.91 5.59
CA ASP A 67 -16.64 -13.17 6.33
C ASP A 67 -16.66 -12.37 7.66
N PRO A 68 -17.52 -12.77 8.63
CA PRO A 68 -17.67 -12.05 9.90
C PRO A 68 -16.38 -11.98 10.73
N GLU A 69 -15.49 -12.97 10.62
CA GLU A 69 -14.17 -12.94 11.29
C GLU A 69 -13.36 -11.76 10.77
N SER A 70 -13.18 -11.66 9.45
CA SER A 70 -12.49 -10.53 8.82
C SER A 70 -13.15 -9.18 9.10
N ALA A 71 -14.48 -9.14 9.24
CA ALA A 71 -15.20 -7.91 9.58
C ALA A 71 -14.87 -7.44 11.00
N ARG A 72 -14.85 -8.37 11.98
CA ARG A 72 -14.48 -8.07 13.38
C ARG A 72 -13.03 -7.61 13.50
N GLU A 73 -12.09 -8.33 12.87
CA GLU A 73 -10.68 -7.90 12.82
C GLU A 73 -10.56 -6.46 12.28
N CYS A 74 -11.30 -6.12 11.22
CA CYS A 74 -11.25 -4.79 10.63
C CYS A 74 -11.73 -3.70 11.58
N ILE A 75 -12.88 -3.88 12.25
CA ILE A 75 -13.41 -2.81 13.12
C ILE A 75 -12.54 -2.60 14.36
N GLU A 76 -12.01 -3.67 14.95
CA GLU A 76 -11.10 -3.58 16.08
C GLU A 76 -9.81 -2.85 15.70
N GLU A 77 -9.15 -3.26 14.62
CA GLU A 77 -7.92 -2.64 14.15
C GLU A 77 -8.13 -1.23 13.60
N ASN A 78 -9.28 -0.92 12.99
CA ASN A 78 -9.61 0.43 12.57
C ASN A 78 -9.52 1.43 13.73
N TRP A 79 -10.13 1.10 14.88
CA TRP A 79 -10.08 1.95 16.07
C TRP A 79 -8.66 2.07 16.65
N ILE A 80 -7.89 0.98 16.62
CA ILE A 80 -6.50 0.99 17.09
C ILE A 80 -5.64 1.88 16.20
N VAL A 81 -5.68 1.67 14.87
CA VAL A 81 -4.85 2.44 13.91
C VAL A 81 -5.16 3.94 13.96
N ARG A 82 -6.45 4.32 14.07
CA ARG A 82 -6.84 5.73 14.27
C ARG A 82 -6.21 6.34 15.52
N ARG A 83 -6.08 5.56 16.60
CA ARG A 83 -5.50 6.02 17.86
C ARG A 83 -3.98 6.12 17.82
N ILE A 84 -3.29 5.11 17.25
CA ILE A 84 -1.83 5.04 17.26
C ILE A 84 -1.17 5.81 16.13
N ALA A 85 -1.84 5.97 14.98
CA ALA A 85 -1.30 6.61 13.79
C ALA A 85 -2.24 7.69 13.19
N PRO A 86 -2.78 8.64 13.99
CA PRO A 86 -3.80 9.59 13.51
C PRO A 86 -3.31 10.51 12.38
N HIS A 87 -1.98 10.72 12.26
CA HIS A 87 -1.38 11.55 11.21
C HIS A 87 -1.46 10.90 9.82
N THR A 88 -1.58 9.59 9.75
CA THR A 88 -1.72 8.82 8.50
C THR A 88 -3.17 8.69 8.04
N ILE A 89 -4.12 9.15 8.87
CA ILE A 89 -5.56 8.96 8.67
C ILE A 89 -6.23 10.29 8.31
N GLU A 90 -7.02 10.28 7.26
CA GLU A 90 -8.04 11.28 6.99
C GLU A 90 -9.39 10.73 7.45
N ASP A 91 -9.99 11.37 8.46
CA ASP A 91 -11.27 10.94 9.04
C ASP A 91 -12.44 11.36 8.15
N THR A 92 -12.57 10.68 7.02
CA THR A 92 -13.60 10.92 6.01
C THR A 92 -14.96 10.38 6.43
N GLY A 93 -15.00 9.46 7.39
CA GLY A 93 -16.14 8.59 7.55
C GLY A 93 -16.37 7.72 6.31
N GLY A 94 -17.44 6.91 6.34
CA GLY A 94 -17.85 6.13 5.19
C GLY A 94 -19.36 5.92 5.18
N TRP A 95 -19.91 5.77 3.98
CA TRP A 95 -21.29 5.39 3.77
C TRP A 95 -21.37 4.09 2.98
N PHE A 96 -22.32 3.23 3.37
CA PHE A 96 -22.83 2.18 2.53
C PHE A 96 -24.15 2.68 1.94
N ALA A 97 -24.18 2.84 0.60
CA ALA A 97 -25.30 3.40 -0.13
C ALA A 97 -25.82 2.44 -1.19
N ALA A 98 -27.11 2.17 -1.20
CA ALA A 98 -27.78 1.34 -2.19
C ALA A 98 -28.39 2.20 -3.30
N PHE A 99 -28.19 1.78 -4.53
CA PHE A 99 -28.67 2.44 -5.74
C PHE A 99 -29.43 1.43 -6.62
N PRO A 100 -30.38 1.86 -7.48
CA PRO A 100 -30.88 0.96 -8.49
C PRO A 100 -29.72 0.51 -9.44
N PRO A 101 -29.54 -0.80 -9.73
CA PRO A 101 -30.42 -1.94 -9.46
C PRO A 101 -30.01 -2.83 -8.25
N ASP A 102 -29.38 -2.28 -7.22
CA ASP A 102 -28.96 -3.06 -6.06
C ASP A 102 -30.16 -3.76 -5.38
N ASP A 103 -29.92 -4.95 -4.82
CA ASP A 103 -30.95 -5.76 -4.19
C ASP A 103 -31.32 -5.24 -2.80
N PRO A 104 -32.55 -4.75 -2.58
CA PRO A 104 -32.97 -4.25 -1.27
C PRO A 104 -33.00 -5.33 -0.17
N ASP A 105 -33.13 -6.62 -0.53
CA ASP A 105 -33.15 -7.71 0.44
C ASP A 105 -31.75 -8.00 1.03
N TYR A 106 -30.70 -7.42 0.46
CA TYR A 106 -29.36 -7.46 1.04
C TYR A 106 -29.21 -6.57 2.27
N ILE A 107 -29.96 -5.47 2.37
CA ILE A 107 -29.83 -4.46 3.43
C ILE A 107 -30.05 -5.03 4.83
N PRO A 108 -31.17 -5.74 5.14
CA PRO A 108 -31.38 -6.28 6.48
C PRO A 108 -30.30 -7.29 6.87
N ARG A 109 -29.85 -8.13 5.94
CA ARG A 109 -28.75 -9.09 6.17
C ARG A 109 -27.44 -8.38 6.51
N TRP A 110 -27.13 -7.30 5.80
CA TRP A 110 -25.94 -6.50 6.06
C TRP A 110 -25.99 -5.80 7.42
N LEU A 111 -27.14 -5.23 7.80
CA LEU A 111 -27.33 -4.60 9.11
C LEU A 111 -27.17 -5.60 10.26
N GLU A 112 -27.76 -6.79 10.11
CA GLU A 112 -27.59 -7.88 11.08
C GLU A 112 -26.12 -8.31 11.19
N GLY A 113 -25.44 -8.51 10.06
CA GLY A 113 -24.03 -8.84 10.03
C GLY A 113 -23.16 -7.77 10.70
N CYS A 114 -23.36 -6.50 10.41
CA CYS A 114 -22.65 -5.40 11.06
C CYS A 114 -22.87 -5.40 12.58
N LYS A 115 -24.12 -5.56 13.03
CA LYS A 115 -24.46 -5.64 14.45
C LYS A 115 -23.79 -6.82 15.14
N ALA A 116 -23.75 -7.97 14.51
CA ALA A 116 -23.15 -9.20 15.07
C ALA A 116 -21.66 -9.09 15.32
N VAL A 117 -20.95 -8.24 14.55
CA VAL A 117 -19.49 -8.03 14.68
C VAL A 117 -19.11 -6.70 15.33
N GLY A 118 -20.10 -5.91 15.76
CA GLY A 118 -19.86 -4.66 16.49
C GLY A 118 -19.53 -3.45 15.60
N ILE A 119 -19.88 -3.47 14.31
CA ILE A 119 -19.72 -2.32 13.42
C ILE A 119 -20.90 -1.38 13.64
N PRO A 120 -20.68 -0.13 14.10
CA PRO A 120 -21.77 0.85 14.26
C PRO A 120 -22.29 1.26 12.89
N THR A 121 -23.62 1.30 12.76
CA THR A 121 -24.33 1.73 11.56
C THR A 121 -25.40 2.75 11.93
N GLU A 122 -25.43 3.90 11.24
CA GLU A 122 -26.41 4.96 11.44
C GLU A 122 -27.10 5.29 10.13
N PRO A 123 -28.44 5.29 10.04
CA PRO A 123 -29.14 5.66 8.83
C PRO A 123 -28.93 7.14 8.50
N VAL A 124 -28.74 7.45 7.22
CA VAL A 124 -28.60 8.81 6.70
C VAL A 124 -29.74 9.08 5.73
N SER A 125 -30.49 10.16 5.92
CA SER A 125 -31.56 10.52 4.98
C SER A 125 -30.95 11.00 3.65
N LEU A 126 -31.61 10.72 2.52
CA LEU A 126 -31.16 11.18 1.21
C LEU A 126 -30.96 12.72 1.17
N ALA A 127 -31.88 13.47 1.79
CA ALA A 127 -31.79 14.93 1.87
C ALA A 127 -30.54 15.40 2.64
N GLN A 128 -30.13 14.70 3.68
CA GLN A 128 -28.88 14.97 4.39
C GLN A 128 -27.69 14.55 3.54
N ALA A 129 -27.72 13.37 2.95
CA ALA A 129 -26.64 12.87 2.10
C ALA A 129 -26.31 13.81 0.94
N LEU A 130 -27.34 14.33 0.24
CA LEU A 130 -27.15 15.29 -0.86
C LEU A 130 -26.67 16.68 -0.40
N ARG A 131 -26.86 17.05 0.86
CA ARG A 131 -26.25 18.27 1.42
C ARG A 131 -24.77 18.06 1.75
N GLU A 132 -24.42 16.90 2.30
CA GLU A 132 -23.02 16.56 2.66
C GLU A 132 -22.20 16.21 1.43
N GLU A 133 -22.80 15.47 0.47
CA GLU A 133 -22.18 15.00 -0.79
C GLU A 133 -23.07 15.37 -1.99
N PRO A 134 -22.98 16.60 -2.50
CA PRO A 134 -23.88 17.10 -3.55
C PRO A 134 -23.81 16.35 -4.89
N HIS A 135 -22.73 15.62 -5.12
CA HIS A 135 -22.51 14.84 -6.35
C HIS A 135 -23.05 13.41 -6.26
N LEU A 136 -23.48 12.96 -5.06
CA LEU A 136 -24.03 11.63 -4.87
C LEU A 136 -25.27 11.42 -5.77
N ASN A 137 -25.42 10.22 -6.31
CA ASN A 137 -26.57 9.87 -7.12
C ASN A 137 -27.88 10.05 -6.31
N PRO A 138 -28.80 10.94 -6.74
CA PRO A 138 -30.04 11.22 -6.04
C PRO A 138 -31.04 10.06 -6.07
N LYS A 139 -30.72 8.97 -6.78
CA LYS A 139 -31.52 7.74 -6.77
C LYS A 139 -31.13 6.78 -5.64
N ALA A 140 -30.19 7.15 -4.75
CA ALA A 140 -29.88 6.35 -3.56
C ALA A 140 -31.13 6.17 -2.71
N TYR A 141 -31.45 4.94 -2.34
CA TYR A 141 -32.69 4.63 -1.59
C TYR A 141 -32.44 4.13 -0.16
N ALA A 142 -31.21 3.79 0.18
CA ALA A 142 -30.77 3.48 1.52
C ALA A 142 -29.32 3.92 1.72
N ILE A 143 -29.02 4.58 2.83
CA ILE A 143 -27.67 5.07 3.14
C ILE A 143 -27.42 4.86 4.62
N TYR A 144 -26.29 4.25 4.97
CA TYR A 144 -25.86 4.03 6.36
C TYR A 144 -24.43 4.49 6.55
N ARG A 145 -24.19 5.27 7.60
CA ARG A 145 -22.86 5.71 8.02
C ARG A 145 -22.13 4.58 8.75
N VAL A 146 -20.84 4.43 8.48
CA VAL A 146 -19.90 3.50 9.13
C VAL A 146 -18.58 4.21 9.44
N PRO A 147 -17.73 3.71 10.34
CA PRO A 147 -16.45 4.34 10.69
C PRO A 147 -15.31 3.97 9.73
N ASP A 148 -15.53 4.04 8.42
CA ASP A 148 -14.43 3.97 7.45
C ASP A 148 -13.56 5.23 7.53
N ALA A 149 -12.34 5.18 7.01
CA ALA A 149 -11.46 6.34 6.85
C ALA A 149 -10.53 6.16 5.65
N ALA A 150 -9.99 7.25 5.12
CA ALA A 150 -8.87 7.16 4.19
C ALA A 150 -7.54 7.07 4.97
N CYS A 151 -6.61 6.24 4.47
CA CYS A 151 -5.32 6.01 5.08
C CYS A 151 -4.20 6.17 4.04
N ASP A 152 -3.18 6.95 4.37
CA ASP A 152 -1.93 7.02 3.59
C ASP A 152 -1.00 5.90 4.06
N SER A 153 -0.94 4.80 3.30
CA SER A 153 -0.11 3.65 3.64
C SER A 153 1.37 3.93 3.47
N PHE A 154 1.76 4.84 2.59
CA PHE A 154 3.17 5.22 2.44
C PHE A 154 3.65 5.88 3.73
N GLU A 155 2.94 6.89 4.22
CA GLU A 155 3.26 7.57 5.46
C GLU A 155 3.21 6.60 6.66
N LEU A 156 2.24 5.68 6.71
CA LEU A 156 2.13 4.68 7.77
C LEU A 156 3.37 3.77 7.82
N ILE A 157 3.79 3.25 6.66
CA ILE A 157 4.91 2.30 6.58
C ILE A 157 6.24 2.99 6.88
N HIS A 158 6.46 4.20 6.35
CA HIS A 158 7.66 4.98 6.64
C HIS A 158 7.73 5.32 8.14
N THR A 159 6.62 5.75 8.74
CA THR A 159 6.59 6.02 10.19
C THR A 159 6.87 4.78 11.03
N LEU A 160 6.41 3.59 10.62
CA LEU A 160 6.71 2.33 11.30
C LEU A 160 8.20 1.99 11.22
N THR A 161 8.82 2.14 10.04
CA THR A 161 10.26 1.86 9.87
C THR A 161 11.14 2.88 10.60
N GLU A 162 10.76 4.15 10.63
CA GLU A 162 11.43 5.21 11.41
C GLU A 162 11.31 4.95 12.92
N ALA A 163 10.11 4.57 13.38
CA ALA A 163 9.89 4.23 14.79
C ALA A 163 10.73 3.01 15.21
N ALA A 164 10.83 2.01 14.35
CA ALA A 164 11.70 0.85 14.59
C ALA A 164 13.18 1.24 14.60
N ALA A 165 13.63 2.11 13.68
CA ALA A 165 15.00 2.59 13.62
C ALA A 165 15.42 3.32 14.90
N ALA A 166 14.51 4.10 15.50
CA ALA A 166 14.73 4.75 16.79
C ALA A 166 14.94 3.75 17.95
N LEU A 167 14.52 2.49 17.77
CA LEU A 167 14.70 1.38 18.70
C LEU A 167 15.85 0.43 18.31
N GLY A 168 16.61 0.77 17.26
CA GLY A 168 17.73 -0.03 16.75
C GLY A 168 17.37 -1.03 15.65
N GLY A 169 16.12 -1.03 15.17
CA GLY A 169 15.71 -1.79 13.98
C GLY A 169 16.37 -1.26 12.71
N VAL A 170 16.70 -2.14 11.77
CA VAL A 170 17.40 -1.78 10.53
C VAL A 170 16.56 -2.15 9.32
N THR A 171 16.37 -1.22 8.38
CA THR A 171 15.72 -1.48 7.11
C THR A 171 16.76 -1.47 5.97
N LEU A 172 16.83 -2.57 5.23
CA LEU A 172 17.68 -2.73 4.04
C LEU A 172 16.79 -2.68 2.80
N ASN A 173 16.56 -1.47 2.26
CA ASN A 173 15.89 -1.26 0.98
C ASN A 173 16.79 -1.74 -0.18
N TYR A 174 16.18 -2.22 -1.26
CA TYR A 174 16.86 -2.74 -2.46
C TYR A 174 17.74 -3.97 -2.19
N HIS A 175 17.37 -4.75 -1.15
CA HIS A 175 18.03 -6.01 -0.83
C HIS A 175 17.08 -7.19 -1.02
N ARG A 176 17.26 -7.93 -2.11
CA ARG A 176 16.47 -9.12 -2.43
C ARG A 176 17.09 -10.34 -1.75
N VAL A 177 16.29 -11.10 -1.02
CA VAL A 177 16.69 -12.40 -0.49
C VAL A 177 16.82 -13.40 -1.63
N CYS A 178 18.02 -14.00 -1.78
CA CYS A 178 18.33 -14.95 -2.84
C CYS A 178 18.43 -16.38 -2.34
N ALA A 179 18.75 -16.59 -1.06
CA ALA A 179 18.81 -17.90 -0.45
C ALA A 179 18.53 -17.82 1.05
N ILE A 180 17.89 -18.86 1.59
CA ILE A 180 17.78 -19.10 3.04
C ILE A 180 18.84 -20.12 3.43
N GLU A 181 19.69 -19.77 4.40
CA GLU A 181 20.75 -20.63 4.89
C GLU A 181 20.25 -21.46 6.09
N LYS A 182 20.53 -22.77 6.03
CA LYS A 182 20.09 -23.75 7.06
C LYS A 182 21.23 -24.61 7.54
N ALA A 183 21.18 -24.99 8.81
CA ALA A 183 22.07 -25.99 9.40
C ALA A 183 21.32 -26.83 10.44
N GLY A 184 21.45 -28.15 10.37
CA GLY A 184 20.79 -29.07 11.32
C GLY A 184 19.27 -28.95 11.36
N GLY A 185 18.62 -28.63 10.23
CA GLY A 185 17.16 -28.45 10.14
C GLY A 185 16.63 -27.10 10.62
N LYS A 186 17.52 -26.19 11.00
CA LYS A 186 17.19 -24.83 11.46
C LYS A 186 17.68 -23.78 10.50
N VAL A 187 16.96 -22.64 10.40
CA VAL A 187 17.48 -21.48 9.69
C VAL A 187 18.61 -20.85 10.51
N ILE A 188 19.65 -20.39 9.82
CA ILE A 188 20.80 -19.67 10.40
C ILE A 188 21.01 -18.30 9.80
N GLY A 189 20.25 -17.95 8.76
CA GLY A 189 20.32 -16.67 8.09
C GLY A 189 19.89 -16.72 6.64
N ALA A 190 20.25 -15.68 5.89
CA ALA A 190 19.95 -15.55 4.47
C ALA A 190 21.07 -14.84 3.73
N LEU A 191 21.15 -15.09 2.42
CA LEU A 191 21.97 -14.32 1.47
C LEU A 191 21.08 -13.34 0.72
N LEU A 192 21.49 -12.07 0.70
CA LEU A 192 20.79 -10.98 0.05
C LEU A 192 21.62 -10.41 -1.08
N GLU A 193 20.98 -9.98 -2.16
CA GLU A 193 21.57 -9.22 -3.25
C GLU A 193 21.12 -7.75 -3.14
N ASN A 194 22.07 -6.83 -3.10
CA ASN A 194 21.78 -5.42 -3.27
C ASN A 194 21.49 -5.14 -4.75
N ARG A 195 20.24 -4.88 -5.09
CA ARG A 195 19.76 -4.68 -6.48
C ARG A 195 20.31 -3.42 -7.15
N ARG A 196 20.87 -2.49 -6.40
CA ARG A 196 21.49 -1.26 -6.95
C ARG A 196 22.95 -1.45 -7.31
N THR A 197 23.67 -2.28 -6.56
CA THR A 197 25.11 -2.46 -6.71
C THR A 197 25.50 -3.85 -7.23
N GLY A 198 24.60 -4.83 -7.10
CA GLY A 198 24.90 -6.25 -7.36
C GLY A 198 25.71 -6.93 -6.24
N GLY A 199 26.08 -6.19 -5.18
CA GLY A 199 26.83 -6.72 -4.04
C GLY A 199 25.99 -7.70 -3.20
N LEU A 200 26.67 -8.66 -2.57
CA LEU A 200 26.04 -9.66 -1.71
C LEU A 200 26.22 -9.33 -0.23
N VAL A 201 25.13 -9.45 0.52
CA VAL A 201 25.09 -9.27 1.98
C VAL A 201 24.60 -10.57 2.61
N ARG A 202 25.36 -11.13 3.54
CA ARG A 202 24.93 -12.24 4.36
C ARG A 202 24.36 -11.73 5.68
N VAL A 203 23.16 -12.18 6.04
CA VAL A 203 22.55 -11.86 7.33
C VAL A 203 22.42 -13.14 8.14
N HIS A 204 23.14 -13.23 9.27
CA HIS A 204 22.93 -14.28 10.25
C HIS A 204 21.75 -13.90 11.15
N ALA A 205 20.79 -14.82 11.30
CA ALA A 205 19.59 -14.62 12.09
C ALA A 205 19.18 -15.92 12.80
N SER A 206 18.69 -15.80 14.03
CA SER A 206 18.17 -16.93 14.81
C SER A 206 16.75 -17.31 14.38
N ALA A 207 15.99 -16.36 13.82
CA ALA A 207 14.66 -16.58 13.24
C ALA A 207 14.47 -15.73 11.98
N ILE A 208 13.60 -16.20 11.08
CA ILE A 208 13.23 -15.50 9.84
C ILE A 208 11.71 -15.37 9.79
N VAL A 209 11.21 -14.16 9.55
CA VAL A 209 9.81 -13.88 9.28
C VAL A 209 9.62 -13.56 7.81
N ASN A 210 8.89 -14.42 7.10
CA ASN A 210 8.46 -14.15 5.74
C ASN A 210 7.14 -13.35 5.75
N ALA A 211 7.24 -12.06 5.49
CA ALA A 211 6.13 -11.10 5.35
C ALA A 211 6.06 -10.54 3.91
N ALA A 212 6.46 -11.34 2.91
CA ALA A 212 6.59 -10.92 1.53
C ALA A 212 5.26 -10.78 0.77
N GLY A 213 4.11 -10.86 1.45
CA GLY A 213 2.79 -10.66 0.86
C GLY A 213 2.53 -11.62 -0.30
N PRO A 214 2.21 -11.14 -1.53
CA PRO A 214 1.94 -12.02 -2.67
C PRO A 214 3.13 -12.92 -3.07
N TRP A 215 4.36 -12.53 -2.74
CA TRP A 215 5.59 -13.31 -3.01
C TRP A 215 5.94 -14.30 -1.87
N ALA A 216 5.06 -14.47 -0.87
CA ALA A 216 5.35 -15.34 0.29
C ALA A 216 5.64 -16.79 -0.11
N GLY A 217 4.95 -17.32 -1.14
CA GLY A 217 5.23 -18.64 -1.69
C GLY A 217 6.61 -18.77 -2.33
N GLU A 218 7.05 -17.73 -3.05
CA GLU A 218 8.39 -17.71 -3.67
C GLU A 218 9.50 -17.69 -2.61
N VAL A 219 9.33 -16.87 -1.57
CA VAL A 219 10.27 -16.79 -0.45
C VAL A 219 10.31 -18.10 0.33
N ALA A 220 9.16 -18.73 0.58
CA ALA A 220 9.09 -20.02 1.27
C ALA A 220 9.84 -21.13 0.51
N LYS A 221 9.78 -21.14 -0.82
CA LYS A 221 10.52 -22.09 -1.67
C LYS A 221 12.03 -21.99 -1.49
N LEU A 222 12.58 -20.85 -1.15
CA LEU A 222 14.02 -20.69 -0.84
C LEU A 222 14.43 -21.51 0.41
N ALA A 223 13.48 -21.82 1.29
CA ALA A 223 13.71 -22.67 2.46
C ALA A 223 13.26 -24.14 2.24
N GLY A 224 12.69 -24.46 1.05
CA GLY A 224 12.14 -25.77 0.74
C GLY A 224 10.70 -25.98 1.23
N ALA A 225 10.01 -24.90 1.64
CA ALA A 225 8.61 -24.91 2.02
C ALA A 225 7.72 -24.53 0.83
N ASP A 226 6.50 -25.03 0.80
CA ASP A 226 5.50 -24.66 -0.20
C ASP A 226 4.33 -23.96 0.46
N ILE A 227 4.01 -22.76 -0.02
CA ILE A 227 2.83 -22.00 0.38
C ILE A 227 2.05 -21.68 -0.89
N HIS A 228 0.84 -22.22 -0.97
CA HIS A 228 -0.03 -21.93 -2.09
C HIS A 228 -0.73 -20.58 -1.89
N MET A 229 -0.34 -19.59 -2.69
CA MET A 229 -0.93 -18.25 -2.70
C MET A 229 -1.87 -18.12 -3.92
N THR A 230 -3.05 -17.55 -3.70
CA THR A 230 -3.91 -17.10 -4.80
C THR A 230 -3.66 -15.62 -5.05
N HIS A 231 -3.20 -15.31 -6.25
CA HIS A 231 -2.89 -13.95 -6.66
C HIS A 231 -4.12 -13.30 -7.29
N ASP A 232 -4.82 -12.45 -6.54
CA ASP A 232 -6.01 -11.75 -7.01
C ASP A 232 -5.69 -10.29 -7.34
N ARG A 233 -5.57 -9.98 -8.63
CA ARG A 233 -5.29 -8.63 -9.14
C ARG A 233 -6.54 -7.77 -9.10
N GLY A 234 -6.40 -6.52 -8.63
CA GLY A 234 -7.44 -5.51 -8.69
C GLY A 234 -6.94 -4.21 -9.31
N VAL A 235 -7.68 -3.68 -10.29
CA VAL A 235 -7.41 -2.40 -10.95
C VAL A 235 -8.14 -1.27 -10.22
N MET A 236 -7.46 -0.12 -10.09
CA MET A 236 -7.99 1.12 -9.52
C MET A 236 -7.77 2.27 -10.49
N VAL A 237 -8.69 3.26 -10.47
CA VAL A 237 -8.60 4.46 -11.29
C VAL A 237 -8.72 5.70 -10.40
N ALA A 238 -7.76 6.63 -10.52
CA ALA A 238 -7.84 7.95 -9.89
C ALA A 238 -8.44 8.98 -10.84
N MET A 239 -9.35 9.81 -10.32
CA MET A 239 -9.98 10.93 -11.04
C MET A 239 -9.39 12.26 -10.56
N ASN A 240 -9.31 13.26 -11.45
CA ASN A 240 -8.73 14.58 -11.13
C ASN A 240 -9.62 15.49 -10.29
N VAL A 241 -10.74 14.99 -9.81
CA VAL A 241 -11.71 15.72 -8.97
C VAL A 241 -11.96 14.91 -7.71
N ARG A 242 -11.96 15.58 -6.59
CA ARG A 242 -12.43 15.00 -5.34
C ARG A 242 -13.97 15.08 -5.32
N TRP A 243 -14.62 14.11 -5.94
CA TRP A 243 -16.07 14.04 -6.11
C TRP A 243 -16.83 13.98 -4.78
N VAL A 244 -16.23 13.34 -3.78
CA VAL A 244 -16.82 13.13 -2.47
C VAL A 244 -15.79 13.40 -1.37
N ASN A 245 -16.24 13.75 -0.18
CA ASN A 245 -15.42 13.88 1.03
C ASN A 245 -15.57 12.68 1.96
N THR A 246 -16.67 11.94 1.81
CA THR A 246 -16.97 10.70 2.52
C THR A 246 -16.69 9.51 1.62
N ILE A 247 -16.16 8.42 2.15
CA ILE A 247 -16.00 7.17 1.41
C ILE A 247 -17.38 6.61 1.06
N ILE A 248 -17.61 6.27 -0.21
CA ILE A 248 -18.86 5.67 -0.64
C ILE A 248 -18.62 4.21 -0.99
N ASN A 249 -19.28 3.30 -0.28
CA ASN A 249 -19.36 1.88 -0.59
C ASN A 249 -20.75 1.57 -1.14
N ARG A 250 -20.84 0.70 -2.13
CA ARG A 250 -22.15 0.17 -2.55
C ARG A 250 -22.70 -0.79 -1.50
N LEU A 251 -23.94 -0.59 -1.11
CA LEU A 251 -24.69 -1.48 -0.21
C LEU A 251 -25.36 -2.59 -1.03
N ALA A 252 -24.52 -3.50 -1.53
CA ALA A 252 -24.92 -4.64 -2.34
C ALA A 252 -23.99 -5.83 -2.03
N THR A 253 -24.30 -6.99 -2.59
CA THR A 253 -23.36 -8.10 -2.60
C THR A 253 -22.02 -7.62 -3.19
N PRO A 254 -20.87 -7.84 -2.51
CA PRO A 254 -19.58 -7.34 -2.95
C PRO A 254 -19.24 -7.71 -4.40
N GLY A 255 -18.98 -6.72 -5.22
CA GLY A 255 -18.66 -6.81 -6.64
C GLY A 255 -17.45 -5.93 -7.02
N ASP A 256 -17.31 -5.64 -8.32
CA ASP A 256 -16.25 -4.76 -8.83
C ASP A 256 -16.66 -3.28 -8.76
N GLY A 257 -15.67 -2.40 -8.52
CA GLY A 257 -15.89 -0.96 -8.49
C GLY A 257 -16.81 -0.46 -7.38
N ASP A 258 -16.95 -1.19 -6.30
CA ASP A 258 -17.92 -0.92 -5.24
C ASP A 258 -17.52 0.23 -4.31
N ILE A 259 -16.30 0.73 -4.39
CA ILE A 259 -15.75 1.65 -3.40
C ILE A 259 -15.15 2.87 -4.08
N LEU A 260 -15.61 4.05 -3.67
CA LEU A 260 -15.06 5.34 -4.05
C LEU A 260 -14.42 6.00 -2.82
N VAL A 261 -13.11 6.22 -2.87
CA VAL A 261 -12.31 6.75 -1.75
C VAL A 261 -11.77 8.14 -2.11
N PRO A 262 -12.07 9.18 -1.33
CA PRO A 262 -11.37 10.46 -1.45
C PRO A 262 -9.94 10.33 -0.88
N VAL A 263 -8.95 10.72 -1.66
CA VAL A 263 -7.52 10.66 -1.26
C VAL A 263 -6.85 12.00 -1.61
N GLY A 264 -6.53 12.80 -0.61
CA GLY A 264 -5.97 14.13 -0.86
C GLY A 264 -6.90 14.98 -1.72
N THR A 265 -6.46 15.37 -2.92
CA THR A 265 -7.22 16.22 -3.85
C THR A 265 -7.96 15.46 -4.94
N VAL A 266 -7.95 14.14 -4.89
CA VAL A 266 -8.50 13.25 -5.94
C VAL A 266 -9.49 12.25 -5.34
N CYS A 267 -10.18 11.50 -6.19
CA CYS A 267 -10.92 10.30 -5.80
C CYS A 267 -10.33 9.08 -6.49
N VAL A 268 -10.36 7.95 -5.81
CA VAL A 268 -9.96 6.64 -6.33
C VAL A 268 -11.16 5.71 -6.32
N ILE A 269 -11.49 5.15 -7.47
CA ILE A 269 -12.46 4.07 -7.57
C ILE A 269 -11.76 2.73 -7.70
N GLY A 270 -12.28 1.70 -7.08
CA GLY A 270 -11.72 0.34 -7.12
C GLY A 270 -12.58 -0.66 -6.36
N THR A 271 -12.34 -1.90 -6.59
CA THR A 271 -11.36 -2.52 -7.46
C THR A 271 -12.01 -3.61 -8.31
N THR A 272 -11.36 -4.05 -9.39
CA THR A 272 -11.68 -5.35 -10.02
C THR A 272 -11.14 -6.52 -9.18
N SER A 273 -11.47 -7.73 -9.57
CA SER A 273 -10.94 -8.97 -8.97
C SER A 273 -10.73 -9.99 -10.07
N VAL A 274 -9.46 -10.25 -10.39
CA VAL A 274 -9.06 -11.20 -11.43
C VAL A 274 -7.90 -12.04 -10.92
N VAL A 275 -8.06 -13.35 -10.88
CA VAL A 275 -6.97 -14.26 -10.51
C VAL A 275 -5.91 -14.26 -11.62
N VAL A 276 -4.66 -14.12 -11.23
CA VAL A 276 -3.48 -14.09 -12.11
C VAL A 276 -2.46 -15.14 -11.66
N GLU A 277 -1.56 -15.53 -12.57
CA GLU A 277 -0.60 -16.59 -12.28
C GLU A 277 0.52 -16.12 -11.33
N ARG A 278 0.99 -14.88 -11.50
CA ARG A 278 2.15 -14.36 -10.78
C ARG A 278 1.82 -13.08 -10.03
N PRO A 279 2.51 -12.81 -8.91
CA PRO A 279 2.32 -11.58 -8.14
C PRO A 279 2.76 -10.31 -8.89
N ASP A 280 3.55 -10.46 -9.95
CA ASP A 280 4.02 -9.35 -10.79
C ASP A 280 3.08 -9.04 -11.98
N ASP A 281 2.00 -9.80 -12.16
CA ASP A 281 1.02 -9.58 -13.23
C ASP A 281 0.09 -8.41 -12.88
N VAL A 282 0.60 -7.21 -13.10
CA VAL A 282 -0.08 -5.94 -12.78
C VAL A 282 -0.56 -5.18 -14.02
N ASP A 283 -0.79 -5.86 -15.11
CA ASP A 283 -1.34 -5.30 -16.33
C ASP A 283 -2.73 -4.70 -16.10
N ILE A 284 -3.05 -3.67 -16.87
CA ILE A 284 -4.29 -2.91 -16.75
C ILE A 284 -5.05 -2.98 -18.08
N PRO A 285 -5.93 -3.97 -18.24
CA PRO A 285 -6.76 -4.10 -19.44
C PRO A 285 -7.75 -2.93 -19.57
N ALA A 286 -7.98 -2.45 -20.78
CA ALA A 286 -8.87 -1.31 -21.03
C ALA A 286 -10.32 -1.58 -20.57
N HIS A 287 -10.80 -2.80 -20.67
CA HIS A 287 -12.14 -3.17 -20.22
C HIS A 287 -12.30 -3.04 -18.72
N GLU A 288 -11.28 -3.36 -17.91
CA GLU A 288 -11.33 -3.19 -16.46
C GLU A 288 -11.37 -1.70 -16.07
N VAL A 289 -10.67 -0.84 -16.81
CA VAL A 289 -10.78 0.61 -16.62
C VAL A 289 -12.20 1.09 -16.92
N THR A 290 -12.80 0.63 -18.05
CA THR A 290 -14.17 0.96 -18.41
C THR A 290 -15.14 0.54 -17.34
N GLN A 291 -15.00 -0.67 -16.81
CA GLN A 291 -15.80 -1.21 -15.72
C GLN A 291 -15.74 -0.35 -14.45
N MET A 292 -14.52 0.15 -14.08
CA MET A 292 -14.38 1.07 -12.95
C MET A 292 -15.11 2.39 -13.18
N LEU A 293 -15.05 2.93 -14.38
CA LEU A 293 -15.75 4.17 -14.73
C LEU A 293 -17.27 3.98 -14.73
N ASP A 294 -17.78 2.86 -15.23
CA ASP A 294 -19.21 2.52 -15.20
C ASP A 294 -19.72 2.39 -13.78
N ALA A 295 -18.97 1.69 -12.92
CA ALA A 295 -19.30 1.56 -11.50
C ALA A 295 -19.29 2.93 -10.77
N GLY A 296 -18.37 3.82 -11.14
CA GLY A 296 -18.33 5.19 -10.63
C GLY A 296 -19.58 6.00 -10.97
N GLU A 297 -20.11 5.85 -12.19
CA GLU A 297 -21.34 6.55 -12.62
C GLU A 297 -22.60 6.07 -11.87
N VAL A 298 -22.61 4.85 -11.35
CA VAL A 298 -23.71 4.39 -10.47
C VAL A 298 -23.77 5.24 -9.20
N MET A 299 -22.62 5.53 -8.58
CA MET A 299 -22.54 6.31 -7.35
C MET A 299 -22.59 7.82 -7.60
N ILE A 300 -21.93 8.28 -8.65
CA ILE A 300 -21.79 9.70 -9.03
C ILE A 300 -22.15 9.84 -10.50
N PRO A 301 -23.34 10.34 -10.88
CA PRO A 301 -23.78 10.41 -12.28
C PRO A 301 -22.86 11.18 -13.22
N ASP A 302 -22.12 12.15 -12.67
CA ASP A 302 -21.18 12.99 -13.43
C ASP A 302 -19.74 12.44 -13.41
N PHE A 303 -19.50 11.22 -12.96
CA PHE A 303 -18.17 10.66 -12.72
C PHE A 303 -17.24 10.78 -13.92
N ARG A 304 -17.72 10.45 -15.13
CA ARG A 304 -16.94 10.53 -16.38
C ARG A 304 -16.70 11.94 -16.90
N LYS A 305 -17.36 12.97 -16.34
CA LYS A 305 -17.06 14.36 -16.70
C LYS A 305 -15.68 14.82 -16.22
N ALA A 306 -15.16 14.16 -15.18
CA ALA A 306 -13.81 14.37 -14.71
C ALA A 306 -12.79 13.61 -15.57
N ARG A 307 -11.55 14.09 -15.57
CA ARG A 307 -10.43 13.43 -16.23
C ARG A 307 -9.94 12.27 -15.37
N ALA A 308 -9.84 11.05 -15.93
CA ALA A 308 -9.13 9.96 -15.31
C ALA A 308 -7.62 10.26 -15.35
N LEU A 309 -6.97 10.26 -14.20
CA LEU A 309 -5.57 10.66 -14.06
C LEU A 309 -4.59 9.52 -14.27
N ARG A 310 -4.85 8.43 -13.57
CA ARG A 310 -3.96 7.29 -13.46
C ARG A 310 -4.76 6.04 -13.14
N ALA A 311 -4.36 4.93 -13.75
CA ALA A 311 -4.76 3.60 -13.34
C ALA A 311 -3.55 2.84 -12.79
N TRP A 312 -3.79 1.92 -11.86
CA TRP A 312 -2.80 0.98 -11.37
C TRP A 312 -3.48 -0.29 -10.91
N ALA A 313 -2.70 -1.36 -10.78
CA ALA A 313 -3.16 -2.63 -10.24
C ALA A 313 -2.32 -3.04 -9.04
N GLY A 314 -2.97 -3.73 -8.11
CA GLY A 314 -2.32 -4.39 -6.99
C GLY A 314 -2.78 -5.84 -6.90
N VAL A 315 -1.89 -6.74 -6.48
CA VAL A 315 -2.20 -8.16 -6.30
C VAL A 315 -2.41 -8.44 -4.82
N ARG A 316 -3.58 -8.98 -4.47
CA ARG A 316 -3.92 -9.36 -3.10
C ARG A 316 -3.23 -10.67 -2.73
N PRO A 317 -2.62 -10.76 -1.53
CA PRO A 317 -1.96 -11.98 -1.04
C PRO A 317 -2.98 -12.93 -0.42
N LEU A 318 -3.85 -13.56 -1.21
CA LEU A 318 -4.85 -14.46 -0.67
C LEU A 318 -4.25 -15.81 -0.34
N TYR A 319 -4.64 -16.34 0.80
CA TYR A 319 -4.25 -17.68 1.25
C TYR A 319 -5.50 -18.51 1.51
N ASP A 320 -5.57 -19.64 0.83
CA ASP A 320 -6.64 -20.61 0.96
C ASP A 320 -6.08 -21.89 1.61
N PRO A 321 -6.39 -22.12 2.91
CA PRO A 321 -5.87 -23.27 3.64
C PRO A 321 -6.32 -24.58 3.00
N PRO A 322 -5.42 -25.60 2.90
CA PRO A 322 -5.75 -26.90 2.29
C PRO A 322 -6.91 -27.64 2.97
N ASP A 323 -7.04 -27.48 4.30
CA ASP A 323 -8.05 -28.12 5.14
C ASP A 323 -9.49 -27.63 4.89
N LYS A 324 -9.66 -26.44 4.28
CA LYS A 324 -10.98 -25.91 3.90
C LYS A 324 -11.47 -26.40 2.54
N ARG A 325 -10.59 -26.97 1.70
CA ARG A 325 -10.95 -27.43 0.35
C ARG A 325 -11.81 -28.69 0.34
N GLU A 326 -11.77 -29.50 1.38
CA GLU A 326 -12.48 -30.79 1.45
C GLU A 326 -13.93 -30.71 1.96
N GLY A 327 -14.39 -29.58 2.51
CA GLY A 327 -15.68 -29.44 3.18
C GLY A 327 -16.71 -28.49 2.57
N GLU A 328 -16.34 -27.58 1.68
CA GLU A 328 -17.24 -26.51 1.16
C GLU A 328 -17.46 -26.59 -0.36
N ALA A 329 -17.82 -27.77 -0.87
CA ALA A 329 -18.03 -28.03 -2.31
C ALA A 329 -19.39 -27.53 -2.85
N GLU A 330 -20.10 -26.59 -2.21
CA GLU A 330 -21.35 -26.05 -2.73
C GLU A 330 -21.31 -24.60 -3.25
N GLY A 331 -20.14 -23.99 -3.36
CA GLY A 331 -19.96 -22.65 -3.92
C GLY A 331 -18.64 -22.52 -4.66
N GLY A 332 -18.53 -23.14 -5.85
CA GLY A 332 -17.52 -22.90 -6.88
C GLY A 332 -16.19 -22.30 -6.41
N VAL A 333 -15.30 -23.10 -5.82
CA VAL A 333 -13.88 -22.78 -5.69
C VAL A 333 -13.26 -22.88 -7.08
N GLY A 334 -13.26 -21.79 -7.82
CA GLY A 334 -12.66 -21.74 -9.15
C GLY A 334 -12.94 -20.38 -9.76
N GLU A 335 -11.95 -19.60 -10.02
CA GLU A 335 -11.92 -18.40 -10.85
C GLU A 335 -12.18 -17.05 -10.16
N ASP A 336 -12.81 -16.95 -8.97
CA ASP A 336 -13.05 -15.63 -8.34
C ASP A 336 -12.43 -15.52 -6.94
N GLY A 337 -11.33 -14.79 -6.82
CA GLY A 337 -10.64 -14.50 -5.54
C GLY A 337 -11.51 -13.82 -4.47
N ARG A 338 -12.74 -13.37 -4.81
CA ARG A 338 -13.68 -12.76 -3.86
C ARG A 338 -14.24 -13.75 -2.83
N PHE A 339 -14.20 -15.06 -3.12
CA PHE A 339 -14.69 -16.10 -2.23
C PHE A 339 -13.66 -16.56 -1.20
N ILE A 340 -12.38 -16.25 -1.39
CA ILE A 340 -11.32 -16.56 -0.44
C ILE A 340 -11.41 -15.61 0.75
N THR A 341 -11.29 -16.18 1.98
CA THR A 341 -11.30 -15.37 3.22
C THR A 341 -10.22 -14.29 3.20
N ARG A 342 -10.51 -13.16 3.83
CA ARG A 342 -9.56 -12.06 4.05
C ARG A 342 -8.88 -12.15 5.41
N SER A 343 -9.06 -13.23 6.15
CA SER A 343 -8.31 -13.53 7.37
C SER A 343 -6.85 -13.87 7.06
N PHE A 344 -6.00 -13.82 8.06
CA PHE A 344 -4.58 -14.14 7.92
C PHE A 344 -4.20 -15.41 8.69
N ARG A 345 -3.05 -15.99 8.34
CA ARG A 345 -2.48 -17.17 9.04
C ARG A 345 -0.98 -16.99 9.24
N ALA A 346 -0.51 -17.44 10.40
CA ALA A 346 0.89 -17.66 10.68
C ALA A 346 1.21 -19.14 10.42
N LEU A 347 2.29 -19.42 9.70
CA LEU A 347 2.70 -20.74 9.26
C LEU A 347 4.14 -21.00 9.72
N SER A 348 4.37 -22.12 10.43
CA SER A 348 5.71 -22.60 10.78
C SER A 348 6.23 -23.54 9.69
N HIS A 349 7.53 -23.53 9.44
CA HIS A 349 8.18 -24.38 8.44
C HIS A 349 9.15 -25.40 9.10
N ALA A 350 8.92 -25.74 10.37
CA ALA A 350 9.74 -26.72 11.09
C ALA A 350 9.63 -28.14 10.50
N ASP A 351 8.48 -28.49 10.00
CA ASP A 351 8.16 -29.79 9.40
C ASP A 351 8.93 -30.08 8.09
N VAL A 352 9.37 -29.01 7.40
CA VAL A 352 10.20 -29.13 6.17
C VAL A 352 11.68 -28.85 6.42
N GLY A 353 12.14 -28.94 7.69
CA GLY A 353 13.53 -28.69 8.07
C GLY A 353 13.97 -27.24 7.90
N ALA A 354 13.08 -26.31 8.21
CA ALA A 354 13.34 -24.87 8.29
C ALA A 354 12.83 -24.31 9.63
N GLU A 355 13.15 -25.00 10.72
CA GLU A 355 12.82 -24.55 12.08
C GLU A 355 13.37 -23.15 12.32
N GLY A 356 12.57 -22.26 12.90
CA GLY A 356 12.87 -20.83 13.08
C GLY A 356 12.45 -19.95 11.90
N MET A 357 11.92 -20.53 10.80
CA MET A 357 11.25 -19.76 9.76
C MET A 357 9.74 -19.81 9.95
N LEU A 358 9.12 -18.62 9.93
CA LEU A 358 7.69 -18.41 10.06
C LEU A 358 7.21 -17.53 8.91
N SER A 359 6.02 -17.81 8.34
CA SER A 359 5.40 -16.97 7.31
C SER A 359 4.09 -16.40 7.81
N ILE A 360 3.80 -15.14 7.49
CA ILE A 360 2.51 -14.51 7.72
C ILE A 360 1.85 -14.21 6.36
N VAL A 361 0.68 -14.80 6.13
CA VAL A 361 0.00 -14.78 4.82
C VAL A 361 -1.45 -14.36 4.95
N GLY A 362 -2.05 -13.86 3.86
CA GLY A 362 -3.42 -13.35 3.84
C GLY A 362 -3.55 -11.95 4.40
N GLY A 363 -4.71 -11.65 4.98
CA GLY A 363 -4.98 -10.40 5.68
C GLY A 363 -5.25 -9.18 4.79
N LYS A 364 -5.24 -8.03 5.42
CA LYS A 364 -5.58 -6.72 4.83
C LYS A 364 -4.65 -5.64 5.40
N LEU A 365 -4.55 -4.49 4.71
CA LEU A 365 -3.82 -3.34 5.26
C LEU A 365 -4.35 -2.95 6.65
N THR A 366 -5.66 -2.90 6.84
CA THR A 366 -6.28 -2.54 8.13
C THR A 366 -5.81 -3.43 9.28
N THR A 367 -5.55 -4.71 9.03
CA THR A 367 -5.16 -5.70 10.05
C THR A 367 -3.64 -5.90 10.17
N TYR A 368 -2.83 -5.05 9.53
CA TYR A 368 -1.36 -5.19 9.50
C TYR A 368 -0.73 -5.32 10.88
N ARG A 369 -1.24 -4.55 11.87
CA ARG A 369 -0.72 -4.53 13.23
C ARG A 369 -0.99 -5.86 13.95
N GLN A 370 -2.24 -6.34 13.85
CA GLN A 370 -2.65 -7.63 14.45
C GLN A 370 -1.88 -8.80 13.80
N MET A 371 -1.65 -8.74 12.48
CA MET A 371 -0.79 -9.71 11.79
C MET A 371 0.64 -9.68 12.34
N ALA A 372 1.18 -8.48 12.54
CA ALA A 372 2.52 -8.30 13.10
C ALA A 372 2.60 -8.81 14.53
N GLU A 373 1.64 -8.48 15.41
CA GLU A 373 1.54 -8.98 16.78
C GLU A 373 1.54 -10.50 16.80
N LYS A 374 0.65 -11.13 16.02
CA LYS A 374 0.51 -12.59 15.98
C LYS A 374 1.81 -13.31 15.62
N ILE A 375 2.48 -12.88 14.55
CA ILE A 375 3.72 -13.54 14.13
C ILE A 375 4.88 -13.22 15.07
N SER A 376 4.92 -12.02 15.65
CA SER A 376 5.92 -11.63 16.64
C SER A 376 5.79 -12.43 17.95
N ASP A 377 4.57 -12.75 18.37
CA ASP A 377 4.32 -13.63 19.53
C ASP A 377 4.91 -15.02 19.29
N GLU A 378 4.71 -15.59 18.10
CA GLU A 378 5.27 -16.89 17.73
C GLU A 378 6.80 -16.87 17.62
N VAL A 379 7.38 -15.80 17.09
CA VAL A 379 8.84 -15.59 17.06
C VAL A 379 9.41 -15.49 18.49
N CYS A 380 8.78 -14.70 19.36
CA CYS A 380 9.20 -14.56 20.75
C CYS A 380 9.11 -15.89 21.50
N ALA A 381 8.04 -16.64 21.29
CA ALA A 381 7.89 -17.99 21.89
C ALA A 381 9.01 -18.92 21.41
N TYR A 382 9.34 -18.92 20.12
CA TYR A 382 10.44 -19.72 19.56
C TYR A 382 11.80 -19.33 20.15
N LEU A 383 12.07 -18.02 20.29
CA LEU A 383 13.35 -17.49 20.82
C LEU A 383 13.41 -17.51 22.37
N GLY A 384 12.33 -17.87 23.06
CA GLY A 384 12.25 -17.85 24.54
C GLY A 384 12.18 -16.45 25.13
N VAL A 385 11.72 -15.45 24.36
CA VAL A 385 11.61 -14.05 24.80
C VAL A 385 10.25 -13.80 25.44
N GLN A 386 10.25 -13.28 26.67
CA GLN A 386 9.05 -12.95 27.44
C GLN A 386 8.78 -11.43 27.39
N ALA A 387 8.29 -10.94 26.26
CA ALA A 387 7.98 -9.52 26.07
C ALA A 387 6.60 -9.37 25.37
N PRO A 388 5.60 -8.76 26.03
CA PRO A 388 4.28 -8.59 25.46
C PRO A 388 4.29 -7.53 24.35
N CYS A 389 3.38 -7.67 23.37
CA CYS A 389 3.12 -6.65 22.38
C CYS A 389 2.55 -5.38 23.03
N ARG A 390 3.03 -4.22 22.59
CA ARG A 390 2.53 -2.89 23.01
C ARG A 390 2.09 -2.03 21.84
N THR A 391 2.11 -2.55 20.62
CA THR A 391 1.85 -1.74 19.41
C THR A 391 0.42 -1.19 19.34
N ALA A 392 -0.55 -1.84 20.01
CA ALA A 392 -1.91 -1.33 20.11
C ALA A 392 -2.03 -0.06 20.97
N GLU A 393 -1.09 0.18 21.86
CA GLU A 393 -1.13 1.27 22.85
C GLU A 393 -0.09 2.36 22.56
N THR A 394 0.97 2.03 21.79
CA THR A 394 2.08 2.94 21.51
C THR A 394 1.76 3.85 20.33
N PRO A 395 1.60 5.17 20.54
CA PRO A 395 1.44 6.09 19.42
C PRO A 395 2.69 6.12 18.53
N LEU A 396 2.49 6.07 17.22
CA LEU A 396 3.58 6.25 16.26
C LEU A 396 4.05 7.71 16.25
N PRO A 397 5.37 7.97 16.10
CA PRO A 397 5.91 9.30 16.02
C PRO A 397 5.34 10.04 14.80
N LYS A 398 5.04 11.33 14.97
CA LYS A 398 4.68 12.18 13.83
C LYS A 398 5.94 12.58 13.10
N PRO A 399 5.98 12.51 11.76
CA PRO A 399 7.11 12.97 10.98
C PRO A 399 7.43 14.44 11.30
N THR A 400 8.67 14.73 11.68
CA THR A 400 9.12 16.07 12.08
C THR A 400 9.09 17.09 10.94
N TRP A 401 9.19 16.62 9.70
CA TRP A 401 9.23 17.42 8.47
C TRP A 401 7.85 17.88 7.96
N PHE A 402 6.76 17.38 8.57
CA PHE A 402 5.39 17.79 8.24
C PHE A 402 4.77 18.84 9.17
N GLY A 403 5.52 19.49 10.03
CA GLY A 403 5.03 20.61 10.83
C GLY A 403 3.99 20.26 11.89
N GLY A 404 4.05 19.09 12.51
CA GLY A 404 3.54 18.82 13.87
C GLY A 404 2.04 18.81 14.13
N SER A 405 1.16 19.16 13.20
CA SER A 405 -0.28 19.11 13.39
C SER A 405 -0.91 18.05 12.50
N GLY A 406 -1.84 17.28 13.04
CA GLY A 406 -2.53 16.19 12.34
C GLY A 406 -2.90 16.57 10.90
N ARG A 407 -2.37 15.81 9.95
CA ARG A 407 -2.48 16.09 8.52
C ARG A 407 -3.91 15.87 8.07
N LYS A 408 -4.64 16.92 7.74
CA LYS A 408 -5.82 16.79 6.91
C LYS A 408 -5.34 16.74 5.46
N LEU A 409 -5.19 15.55 4.89
CA LEU A 409 -4.59 15.31 3.57
C LEU A 409 -5.18 16.18 2.46
N HIS A 410 -6.48 16.47 2.53
CA HIS A 410 -7.20 17.27 1.53
C HIS A 410 -7.12 18.80 1.76
N THR A 411 -6.65 19.26 2.93
CA THR A 411 -6.69 20.69 3.27
C THR A 411 -5.41 21.39 2.80
N LEU A 412 -5.25 21.57 1.49
CA LEU A 412 -4.09 22.27 0.92
C LEU A 412 -3.97 23.72 1.39
N THR A 413 -5.10 24.41 1.58
CA THR A 413 -5.12 25.78 2.10
C THR A 413 -4.48 25.89 3.48
N HIS A 414 -4.69 24.94 4.37
CA HIS A 414 -4.04 24.94 5.68
C HIS A 414 -2.52 24.75 5.57
N ARG A 415 -2.07 23.88 4.68
CA ARG A 415 -0.63 23.67 4.41
C ARG A 415 -0.01 24.91 3.75
N LEU A 416 -0.70 25.54 2.82
CA LEU A 416 -0.25 26.77 2.20
C LEU A 416 -0.13 27.91 3.22
N HIS A 417 -1.15 28.06 4.08
CA HIS A 417 -1.11 29.04 5.17
C HIS A 417 0.10 28.86 6.11
N GLN A 418 0.47 27.62 6.43
CA GLN A 418 1.67 27.35 7.22
C GLN A 418 2.95 27.81 6.51
N LEU A 419 3.05 27.63 5.19
CA LEU A 419 4.19 28.09 4.40
C LEU A 419 4.27 29.62 4.30
N GLU A 420 3.13 30.28 4.13
CA GLU A 420 3.04 31.73 4.05
C GLU A 420 3.49 32.43 5.35
N HIS A 421 3.31 31.77 6.49
CA HIS A 421 3.70 32.27 7.81
C HIS A 421 5.03 31.69 8.31
N ALA A 422 5.71 30.86 7.49
CA ALA A 422 7.02 30.35 7.85
C ALA A 422 8.07 31.45 7.85
N PRO A 423 9.02 31.44 8.83
CA PRO A 423 10.02 32.53 8.95
C PRO A 423 11.05 32.51 7.81
N THR A 424 11.07 31.50 6.98
CA THR A 424 12.00 31.35 5.85
C THR A 424 11.24 31.16 4.56
N HIS A 425 11.66 31.84 3.49
CA HIS A 425 11.13 31.59 2.15
C HIS A 425 11.53 30.18 1.69
N ASN A 426 10.52 29.38 1.35
CA ASN A 426 10.71 28.01 0.92
C ASN A 426 9.98 27.79 -0.40
N ASN A 427 10.74 27.62 -1.48
CA ASN A 427 10.20 27.48 -2.82
C ASN A 427 9.41 26.18 -2.94
N LEU A 428 8.22 26.24 -3.53
CA LEU A 428 7.43 25.07 -3.89
C LEU A 428 8.09 24.34 -5.08
N ILE A 429 8.27 23.05 -4.91
CA ILE A 429 8.68 22.14 -5.98
C ILE A 429 7.45 21.49 -6.61
N CYS A 430 6.48 21.08 -5.80
CA CYS A 430 5.20 20.51 -6.25
C CYS A 430 4.04 21.31 -5.69
N GLU A 431 3.34 22.06 -6.53
CA GLU A 431 2.20 22.89 -6.16
C GLU A 431 0.96 22.03 -5.83
N CYS A 432 0.76 20.92 -6.52
CA CYS A 432 -0.41 20.05 -6.34
C CYS A 432 -0.43 19.39 -4.94
N GLU A 433 0.74 19.06 -4.40
CA GLU A 433 0.89 18.38 -3.10
C GLU A 433 1.58 19.27 -2.06
N ILE A 434 1.86 20.53 -2.39
CA ILE A 434 2.52 21.51 -1.50
C ILE A 434 3.83 20.96 -0.94
N VAL A 435 4.70 20.45 -1.82
CA VAL A 435 6.04 19.98 -1.45
C VAL A 435 7.06 21.09 -1.66
N THR A 436 7.77 21.43 -0.60
CA THR A 436 8.80 22.48 -0.64
C THR A 436 10.19 21.94 -0.98
N ARG A 437 11.10 22.83 -1.38
CA ARG A 437 12.49 22.48 -1.64
C ARG A 437 13.16 21.90 -0.39
N SER A 438 12.97 22.51 0.79
CA SER A 438 13.61 22.04 2.01
C SER A 438 13.12 20.65 2.46
N GLN A 439 11.84 20.34 2.26
CA GLN A 439 11.32 18.99 2.51
C GLN A 439 11.99 17.96 1.59
N LEU A 440 12.11 18.29 0.31
CA LEU A 440 12.75 17.41 -0.68
C LEU A 440 14.25 17.20 -0.36
N GLU A 441 14.99 18.28 -0.03
CA GLU A 441 16.39 18.19 0.39
C GLU A 441 16.58 17.34 1.65
N THR A 442 15.69 17.49 2.63
CA THR A 442 15.72 16.72 3.88
C THR A 442 15.51 15.22 3.59
N ALA A 443 14.50 14.89 2.78
CA ALA A 443 14.23 13.52 2.40
C ALA A 443 15.41 12.89 1.61
N ILE A 444 16.02 13.63 0.67
CA ILE A 444 17.20 13.17 -0.07
C ILE A 444 18.36 12.83 0.88
N ARG A 445 18.65 13.71 1.84
CA ARG A 445 19.74 13.48 2.81
C ARG A 445 19.46 12.29 3.73
N ALA A 446 18.19 12.08 4.12
CA ALA A 446 17.79 10.98 4.98
C ALA A 446 17.82 9.62 4.28
N SER A 447 17.53 9.58 2.97
CA SER A 447 17.43 8.33 2.20
C SER A 447 18.79 7.72 1.81
N GLY A 448 19.91 8.45 1.97
CA GLY A 448 21.24 7.97 1.63
C GLY A 448 21.53 7.86 0.13
N GLU A 449 22.57 7.09 -0.21
CA GLU A 449 23.03 6.95 -1.60
C GLU A 449 22.01 6.22 -2.48
N GLY A 450 21.85 6.74 -3.71
CA GLY A 450 21.07 6.10 -4.75
C GLY A 450 19.55 6.29 -4.64
N VAL A 451 19.05 7.21 -3.78
CA VAL A 451 17.63 7.54 -3.72
C VAL A 451 17.09 7.97 -5.09
N SER A 452 15.91 7.48 -5.46
CA SER A 452 15.24 7.83 -6.71
C SER A 452 14.14 8.86 -6.49
N LEU A 453 13.71 9.54 -7.57
CA LEU A 453 12.54 10.42 -7.50
C LEU A 453 11.26 9.65 -7.17
N ASP A 454 11.20 8.36 -7.48
CA ASP A 454 10.05 7.52 -7.16
C ASP A 454 10.01 7.15 -5.67
N ASP A 455 11.16 6.99 -5.01
CA ASP A 455 11.24 6.86 -3.56
C ASP A 455 10.73 8.14 -2.89
N LEU A 456 11.27 9.30 -3.28
CA LEU A 456 10.85 10.61 -2.79
C LEU A 456 9.37 10.92 -3.06
N ARG A 457 8.79 10.34 -4.11
CA ARG A 457 7.34 10.39 -4.37
C ARG A 457 6.54 9.69 -3.27
N ARG A 458 7.00 8.53 -2.82
CA ARG A 458 6.33 7.79 -1.74
C ARG A 458 6.44 8.54 -0.42
N ASP A 459 7.61 9.11 -0.13
CA ASP A 459 7.82 9.89 1.09
C ASP A 459 7.00 11.18 1.12
N LEU A 460 6.97 11.93 0.03
CA LEU A 460 6.49 13.31 -0.03
C LEU A 460 5.20 13.51 -0.81
N ARG A 461 4.67 12.48 -1.48
CA ARG A 461 3.60 12.57 -2.46
C ARG A 461 3.96 13.39 -3.71
N LEU A 462 5.26 13.62 -3.96
CA LEU A 462 5.75 14.34 -5.12
C LEU A 462 5.19 13.75 -6.43
N GLY A 463 4.53 14.56 -7.24
CA GLY A 463 3.96 14.11 -8.53
C GLY A 463 2.74 13.21 -8.41
N MET A 464 2.08 13.10 -7.24
CA MET A 464 0.85 12.33 -7.06
C MET A 464 -0.43 13.14 -7.33
N GLY A 465 -0.34 14.46 -7.35
CA GLY A 465 -1.49 15.33 -7.57
C GLY A 465 -1.97 15.37 -9.04
N PRO A 466 -2.94 16.24 -9.38
CA PRO A 466 -3.63 16.24 -10.66
C PRO A 466 -2.76 16.40 -11.91
N CYS A 467 -1.56 17.01 -11.81
CA CYS A 467 -0.66 17.16 -12.96
C CYS A 467 0.24 15.92 -13.20
N GLN A 468 0.25 14.93 -12.31
CA GLN A 468 1.02 13.68 -12.43
C GLN A 468 2.49 13.90 -12.80
N ALA A 469 3.15 14.82 -12.08
CA ALA A 469 4.55 15.24 -12.27
C ALA A 469 4.83 16.15 -13.49
N GLY A 470 3.83 16.56 -14.24
CA GLY A 470 4.02 17.38 -15.44
C GLY A 470 4.86 18.64 -15.21
N PHE A 471 4.83 19.23 -14.01
CA PHE A 471 5.56 20.45 -13.68
C PHE A 471 6.63 20.29 -12.59
N CYS A 472 6.49 19.33 -11.68
CA CYS A 472 7.44 19.18 -10.59
C CYS A 472 8.62 18.26 -10.92
N GLY A 473 8.51 17.36 -11.91
CA GLY A 473 9.51 16.33 -12.19
C GLY A 473 10.90 16.88 -12.46
N TYR A 474 11.04 17.84 -13.39
CA TYR A 474 12.34 18.43 -13.73
C TYR A 474 12.93 19.27 -12.58
N ARG A 475 12.08 19.99 -11.82
CA ARG A 475 12.53 20.76 -10.64
C ARG A 475 13.05 19.83 -9.56
N ALA A 476 12.35 18.74 -9.30
CA ALA A 476 12.76 17.74 -8.32
C ALA A 476 14.06 17.03 -8.74
N ALA A 477 14.24 16.74 -10.03
CA ALA A 477 15.49 16.19 -10.55
C ALA A 477 16.67 17.14 -10.38
N GLY A 478 16.45 18.45 -10.54
CA GLY A 478 17.45 19.48 -10.27
C GLY A 478 17.87 19.49 -8.81
N VAL A 479 16.90 19.52 -7.88
CA VAL A 479 17.17 19.47 -6.42
C VAL A 479 17.88 18.17 -6.03
N LEU A 480 17.46 17.02 -6.59
CA LEU A 480 18.12 15.74 -6.36
C LEU A 480 19.60 15.80 -6.82
N GLY A 481 19.85 16.31 -8.04
CA GLY A 481 21.19 16.44 -8.58
C GLY A 481 22.10 17.33 -7.73
N GLU A 482 21.60 18.49 -7.28
CA GLU A 482 22.33 19.43 -6.43
C GLU A 482 22.57 18.84 -5.03
N THR A 483 21.53 18.29 -4.38
CA THR A 483 21.63 17.82 -2.98
C THR A 483 22.47 16.55 -2.84
N ALA A 484 22.31 15.59 -3.75
CA ALA A 484 23.07 14.35 -3.77
C ALA A 484 24.36 14.44 -4.57
N GLN A 485 24.71 15.63 -5.10
CA GLN A 485 25.92 15.88 -5.92
C GLN A 485 26.07 14.91 -7.09
N LEU A 486 24.96 14.63 -7.78
CA LEU A 486 24.93 13.70 -8.90
C LEU A 486 25.53 14.33 -10.16
N PRO A 487 26.29 13.56 -10.97
CA PRO A 487 26.61 13.97 -12.32
C PRO A 487 25.34 14.24 -13.15
N PRO A 488 25.33 15.23 -14.06
CA PRO A 488 24.15 15.60 -14.86
C PRO A 488 23.48 14.41 -15.55
N ALA A 489 24.26 13.48 -16.08
CA ALA A 489 23.74 12.27 -16.73
C ALA A 489 22.89 11.40 -15.76
N LYS A 490 23.30 11.28 -14.49
CA LYS A 490 22.53 10.53 -13.47
C LYS A 490 21.24 11.25 -13.09
N SER A 491 21.27 12.58 -12.97
CA SER A 491 20.06 13.37 -12.71
C SER A 491 19.03 13.25 -13.86
N ILE A 492 19.51 13.28 -15.11
CA ILE A 492 18.66 13.08 -16.30
C ILE A 492 18.10 11.65 -16.33
N ALA A 493 18.90 10.63 -16.00
CA ALA A 493 18.44 9.26 -15.92
C ALA A 493 17.37 9.07 -14.83
N ALA A 494 17.55 9.68 -13.66
CA ALA A 494 16.56 9.67 -12.59
C ALA A 494 15.23 10.33 -13.02
N LEU A 495 15.31 11.47 -13.72
CA LEU A 495 14.13 12.13 -14.30
C LEU A 495 13.45 11.24 -15.33
N SER A 496 14.23 10.64 -16.24
CA SER A 496 13.71 9.75 -17.29
C SER A 496 12.95 8.55 -16.69
N ALA A 497 13.52 7.89 -15.68
CA ALA A 497 12.89 6.77 -14.98
C ALA A 497 11.60 7.20 -14.27
N PHE A 498 11.63 8.37 -13.62
CA PHE A 498 10.45 8.91 -12.92
C PHE A 498 9.29 9.23 -13.88
N ILE A 499 9.57 9.86 -15.01
CA ILE A 499 8.56 10.17 -16.03
C ILE A 499 7.98 8.88 -16.63
N GLU A 500 8.82 7.88 -16.89
CA GLU A 500 8.35 6.58 -17.40
C GLU A 500 7.39 5.90 -16.43
N GLU A 501 7.72 5.90 -15.14
CA GLU A 501 6.83 5.35 -14.09
C GLU A 501 5.50 6.13 -14.01
N ARG A 502 5.51 7.45 -14.23
CA ARG A 502 4.29 8.24 -14.32
C ARG A 502 3.47 7.88 -15.57
N PHE A 503 4.10 7.75 -16.73
CA PHE A 503 3.42 7.38 -17.97
C PHE A 503 2.84 5.97 -17.95
N ARG A 504 3.47 5.02 -17.27
CA ARG A 504 2.93 3.65 -17.12
C ARG A 504 1.48 3.66 -16.64
N GLY A 505 1.18 4.45 -15.61
CA GLY A 505 -0.19 4.57 -15.09
C GLY A 505 -1.13 5.42 -15.95
N ASN A 506 -0.61 6.25 -16.85
CA ASN A 506 -1.42 7.09 -17.75
C ASN A 506 -1.78 6.39 -19.05
N ARG A 507 -0.93 5.48 -19.55
CA ARG A 507 -1.12 4.78 -20.85
C ARG A 507 -2.50 4.11 -20.99
N PRO A 508 -3.06 3.44 -19.96
CA PRO A 508 -4.39 2.85 -20.06
C PRO A 508 -5.53 3.88 -20.19
N LEU A 509 -5.25 5.17 -20.06
CA LEU A 509 -6.21 6.26 -19.95
C LEU A 509 -6.06 7.31 -21.07
N LEU A 510 -5.37 7.01 -22.18
CA LEU A 510 -5.04 7.98 -23.21
C LEU A 510 -6.23 8.31 -24.14
N TRP A 511 -7.27 8.91 -23.56
CA TRP A 511 -8.38 9.49 -24.30
C TRP A 511 -8.78 10.86 -23.75
N GLY A 512 -9.53 11.66 -24.53
CA GLY A 512 -10.11 12.94 -24.11
C GLY A 512 -9.08 13.90 -23.51
N HIS A 513 -9.40 14.45 -22.35
CA HIS A 513 -8.54 15.41 -21.67
C HIS A 513 -7.25 14.80 -21.13
N GLN A 514 -7.23 13.51 -20.78
CA GLN A 514 -6.01 12.84 -20.31
C GLN A 514 -4.99 12.69 -21.46
N LEU A 515 -5.44 12.37 -22.67
CA LEU A 515 -4.56 12.34 -23.83
C LEU A 515 -3.91 13.71 -24.09
N ARG A 516 -4.67 14.80 -23.97
CA ARG A 516 -4.14 16.18 -24.13
C ARG A 516 -3.07 16.49 -23.06
N GLN A 517 -3.30 16.11 -21.82
CA GLN A 517 -2.31 16.28 -20.74
C GLN A 517 -1.04 15.45 -21.01
N ALA A 518 -1.19 14.20 -21.39
CA ALA A 518 -0.05 13.33 -21.69
C ALA A 518 0.76 13.85 -22.90
N LEU A 519 0.11 14.39 -23.93
CA LEU A 519 0.77 15.04 -25.05
C LEU A 519 1.53 16.31 -24.62
N LEU A 520 0.97 17.12 -23.71
CA LEU A 520 1.66 18.28 -23.15
C LEU A 520 2.92 17.84 -22.39
N ASP A 521 2.81 16.84 -21.54
CA ASP A 521 3.93 16.30 -20.77
C ASP A 521 5.01 15.71 -21.70
N GLU A 522 4.62 15.00 -22.76
CA GLU A 522 5.51 14.50 -23.81
C GLU A 522 6.27 15.65 -24.51
N MET A 523 5.56 16.72 -24.88
CA MET A 523 6.16 17.90 -25.51
C MET A 523 7.15 18.60 -24.58
N ILE A 524 6.81 18.75 -23.29
CA ILE A 524 7.71 19.35 -22.31
C ILE A 524 8.96 18.49 -22.11
N TYR A 525 8.79 17.23 -21.75
CA TYR A 525 9.91 16.39 -21.34
C TYR A 525 10.75 15.88 -22.50
N ARG A 526 10.11 15.32 -23.54
CA ARG A 526 10.82 14.66 -24.64
C ARG A 526 11.27 15.63 -25.72
N ARG A 527 10.47 16.65 -26.03
CA ARG A 527 10.78 17.59 -27.12
C ARG A 527 11.51 18.84 -26.63
N ALA A 528 10.96 19.58 -25.65
CA ALA A 528 11.57 20.83 -25.21
C ALA A 528 12.79 20.60 -24.33
N LEU A 529 12.75 19.66 -23.37
CA LEU A 529 13.84 19.36 -22.45
C LEU A 529 14.80 18.26 -22.93
N GLY A 530 14.46 17.54 -24.00
CA GLY A 530 15.31 16.50 -24.56
C GLY A 530 15.58 15.31 -23.62
N VAL A 531 14.69 15.04 -22.67
CA VAL A 531 14.83 13.90 -21.74
C VAL A 531 14.73 12.59 -22.54
N PRO A 532 15.75 11.71 -22.49
CA PRO A 532 15.71 10.49 -23.28
C PRO A 532 14.61 9.54 -22.81
N THR A 533 14.04 8.75 -23.72
CA THR A 533 13.19 7.61 -23.36
C THR A 533 14.09 6.54 -22.74
N PRO A 534 13.76 5.96 -21.58
CA PRO A 534 14.49 4.81 -21.07
C PRO A 534 14.51 3.71 -22.13
N GLN A 535 15.66 3.10 -22.35
CA GLN A 535 15.68 1.87 -23.12
C GLN A 535 14.90 0.82 -22.31
N PRO A 536 14.04 0.00 -22.93
CA PRO A 536 13.45 -1.13 -22.22
C PRO A 536 14.62 -1.94 -21.65
N GLU A 537 14.61 -2.16 -20.34
CA GLU A 537 15.50 -3.17 -19.76
C GLU A 537 15.24 -4.44 -20.58
N ALA A 538 16.28 -4.97 -21.20
CA ALA A 538 16.22 -6.29 -21.78
C ALA A 538 15.82 -7.19 -20.60
N HIS A 539 14.54 -7.58 -20.54
CA HIS A 539 14.15 -8.67 -19.66
C HIS A 539 15.05 -9.82 -20.03
N ALA A 540 16.03 -10.13 -19.17
CA ALA A 540 16.74 -11.37 -19.26
C ALA A 540 15.64 -12.45 -19.23
N ALA A 541 15.34 -12.94 -20.42
CA ALA A 541 14.64 -14.19 -20.56
C ALA A 541 15.57 -15.22 -19.93
N ASP A 542 15.20 -15.67 -18.71
CA ASP A 542 15.46 -17.03 -18.21
C ASP A 542 14.79 -17.19 -16.83
#